data_82ef5022c6d6b4e9fc734394ca0814af
#
_entry.id   82ef5022c6d6b4e9fc734394ca0814af
#
_cell.length_a   1.000
_cell.length_b   1.000
_cell.length_c   1.000
_cell.angle_alpha   90.00
_cell.angle_beta   90.00
_cell.angle_gamma   90.00
#
_symmetry.space_group_name_H-M   'P 1'
#
loop_
_entity.id
_entity.type
_entity.pdbx_description
1 polymer ?
#
loop_
_entity_poly.entity_id
_entity_poly.type
_entity_poly.pdbx_seq_one_letter_code
_entity_poly.pdbx_strand_id
1 'polypeptide(L)'
;MVARASFHTWLSPLDGSEVVTVPVTLPSDVPAVVASARKAFESWSVTTLESRGRIIRTVAQILESRSEELAKIVRQETGKPLGASLGEIGGAVEMGYLVSSQGRHEMGSLLPSAIPGRQVRVQRMPLGVAALIVTYNAPFPNYAWKAFPALMAGNAAILKPSPATPLSAMVFGEILQEAGVPEGVFQVVHGSGETAAALIDAGVELVSFTGSYPTGQKVVEASARNLAKTVIELGGANPLIVCDDANLSAAVDAVIDSAFSNAGQRCSSASRVIVQDGVYDAFVARLMTAAESMTWGTEPDVLVSTLVDSQSVEAFESYLAQAQSVGATVDRVGALKGAPAPEACLAQPAIIQGLAIDSESGMAEFFGPATRLFRFSRDEDAIRMANTSEFGLTAAVWSSDIARAERIVEQLEAGVININGPTHGAEINMPFGGVKHSGNGSRDAGIHSIDQYSDIKVVSTFFGA
;
A
#
# COMPACT_ATOMS: atom_id res chain seq x y z
N MET A 1 35.25 -19.53 -8.66
CA MET A 1 34.63 -19.61 -7.35
C MET A 1 33.12 -19.75 -7.56
N VAL A 2 32.51 -20.86 -7.18
CA VAL A 2 31.07 -21.01 -7.20
C VAL A 2 30.55 -20.07 -6.11
N ALA A 3 29.77 -19.03 -6.46
CA ALA A 3 29.16 -18.16 -5.48
C ALA A 3 28.32 -19.04 -4.54
N ARG A 4 28.58 -18.97 -3.24
CA ARG A 4 27.73 -19.65 -2.25
C ARG A 4 26.33 -19.06 -2.38
N ALA A 5 25.32 -19.89 -2.66
CA ALA A 5 23.93 -19.50 -2.59
C ALA A 5 23.67 -18.89 -1.21
N SER A 6 23.17 -17.66 -1.18
CA SER A 6 22.69 -17.00 0.04
C SER A 6 21.22 -17.33 0.21
N PHE A 7 20.81 -17.61 1.44
CA PHE A 7 19.41 -17.90 1.78
C PHE A 7 18.88 -16.90 2.78
N HIS A 8 17.61 -16.63 2.72
CA HIS A 8 16.87 -15.83 3.68
C HIS A 8 15.79 -16.70 4.32
N THR A 9 15.82 -16.81 5.64
CA THR A 9 14.80 -17.50 6.44
C THR A 9 13.90 -16.47 7.08
N TRP A 10 12.59 -16.59 6.86
CA TRP A 10 11.60 -15.75 7.52
C TRP A 10 10.95 -16.52 8.67
N LEU A 11 10.85 -15.84 9.82
CA LEU A 11 10.22 -16.37 11.02
C LEU A 11 8.86 -15.71 11.23
N SER A 12 7.88 -16.48 11.70
CA SER A 12 6.55 -15.97 12.00
C SER A 12 6.58 -14.97 13.16
N PRO A 13 6.00 -13.77 13.02
CA PRO A 13 5.89 -12.83 14.12
C PRO A 13 4.90 -13.29 15.21
N LEU A 14 4.16 -14.37 14.98
CA LEU A 14 3.20 -14.92 15.93
C LEU A 14 3.88 -15.73 17.05
N ASP A 15 4.96 -16.44 16.73
CA ASP A 15 5.56 -17.42 17.63
C ASP A 15 7.05 -17.71 17.37
N GLY A 16 7.68 -17.02 16.41
CA GLY A 16 9.07 -17.24 16.04
C GLY A 16 9.35 -18.51 15.24
N SER A 17 8.33 -19.28 14.85
CA SER A 17 8.51 -20.48 14.02
C SER A 17 8.98 -20.14 12.61
N GLU A 18 9.75 -21.04 12.00
CA GLU A 18 10.16 -20.87 10.60
C GLU A 18 8.95 -20.99 9.66
N VAL A 19 8.76 -19.97 8.82
CA VAL A 19 7.73 -19.96 7.78
C VAL A 19 8.29 -20.52 6.47
N VAL A 20 9.43 -19.99 6.04
CA VAL A 20 10.07 -20.40 4.78
C VAL A 20 11.53 -19.96 4.74
N THR A 21 12.35 -20.74 4.03
CA THR A 21 13.70 -20.35 3.62
C THR A 21 13.77 -20.26 2.10
N VAL A 22 14.12 -19.09 1.58
CA VAL A 22 14.19 -18.81 0.14
C VAL A 22 15.61 -18.45 -0.30
N PRO A 23 16.01 -18.76 -1.53
CA PRO A 23 17.27 -18.29 -2.08
C PRO A 23 17.23 -16.78 -2.31
N VAL A 24 18.31 -16.09 -1.97
CA VAL A 24 18.47 -14.65 -2.22
C VAL A 24 19.03 -14.43 -3.62
N THR A 25 18.40 -13.58 -4.39
CA THR A 25 18.93 -13.08 -5.67
C THR A 25 20.02 -12.05 -5.37
N LEU A 26 21.27 -12.39 -5.64
CA LEU A 26 22.38 -11.49 -5.42
C LEU A 26 22.34 -10.31 -6.40
N PRO A 27 22.83 -9.12 -6.04
CA PRO A 27 22.93 -7.99 -6.96
C PRO A 27 23.65 -8.32 -8.27
N SER A 28 24.65 -9.22 -8.24
CA SER A 28 25.38 -9.71 -9.42
C SER A 28 24.52 -10.50 -10.41
N ASP A 29 23.43 -11.12 -9.95
CA ASP A 29 22.58 -11.99 -10.76
C ASP A 29 21.41 -11.20 -11.38
N VAL A 30 21.11 -10.04 -10.84
CA VAL A 30 20.00 -9.17 -11.29
C VAL A 30 20.06 -8.81 -12.78
N PRO A 31 21.23 -8.47 -13.37
CA PRO A 31 21.30 -8.19 -14.81
C PRO A 31 20.82 -9.34 -15.68
N ALA A 32 21.07 -10.60 -15.28
CA ALA A 32 20.60 -11.77 -16.01
C ALA A 32 19.07 -11.94 -15.90
N VAL A 33 18.48 -11.64 -14.73
CA VAL A 33 17.03 -11.63 -14.51
C VAL A 33 16.36 -10.60 -15.41
N VAL A 34 16.89 -9.37 -15.45
CA VAL A 34 16.35 -8.29 -16.30
C VAL A 34 16.50 -8.64 -17.78
N ALA A 35 17.62 -9.23 -18.21
CA ALA A 35 17.80 -9.68 -19.58
C ALA A 35 16.81 -10.77 -19.99
N SER A 36 16.50 -11.71 -19.08
CA SER A 36 15.45 -12.72 -19.27
C SER A 36 14.07 -12.08 -19.44
N ALA A 37 13.71 -11.10 -18.59
CA ALA A 37 12.47 -10.36 -18.68
C ALA A 37 12.35 -9.58 -20.01
N ARG A 38 13.43 -8.95 -20.48
CA ARG A 38 13.46 -8.24 -21.78
C ARG A 38 13.20 -9.19 -22.95
N LYS A 39 13.79 -10.36 -22.93
CA LYS A 39 13.55 -11.38 -23.96
C LYS A 39 12.09 -11.85 -23.96
N ALA A 40 11.52 -12.10 -22.77
CA ALA A 40 10.11 -12.51 -22.64
C ALA A 40 9.13 -11.37 -23.05
N PHE A 41 9.49 -10.12 -22.79
CA PHE A 41 8.73 -8.95 -23.21
C PHE A 41 8.50 -8.90 -24.72
N GLU A 42 9.46 -9.30 -25.55
CA GLU A 42 9.34 -9.24 -27.02
C GLU A 42 8.09 -9.99 -27.52
N SER A 43 7.81 -11.17 -26.98
CA SER A 43 6.63 -11.96 -27.35
C SER A 43 5.36 -11.53 -26.60
N TRP A 44 5.50 -11.14 -25.33
CA TRP A 44 4.35 -10.74 -24.50
C TRP A 44 3.73 -9.43 -24.98
N SER A 45 4.53 -8.44 -25.33
CA SER A 45 4.10 -7.10 -25.73
C SER A 45 3.21 -7.08 -26.97
N VAL A 46 3.34 -8.05 -27.84
CA VAL A 46 2.55 -8.18 -29.08
C VAL A 46 1.32 -9.07 -28.94
N THR A 47 1.07 -9.66 -27.75
CA THR A 47 -0.16 -10.40 -27.47
C THR A 47 -1.36 -9.45 -27.42
N THR A 48 -2.56 -9.97 -27.69
CA THR A 48 -3.76 -9.16 -27.62
C THR A 48 -4.13 -8.83 -26.18
N LEU A 49 -4.75 -7.66 -25.95
CA LEU A 49 -5.32 -7.27 -24.67
C LEU A 49 -6.29 -8.32 -24.12
N GLU A 50 -7.11 -8.92 -25.00
CA GLU A 50 -8.03 -9.97 -24.61
C GLU A 50 -7.32 -11.23 -24.09
N SER A 51 -6.20 -11.63 -24.73
CA SER A 51 -5.42 -12.77 -24.27
C SER A 51 -4.82 -12.53 -22.88
N ARG A 52 -4.26 -11.33 -22.66
CA ARG A 52 -3.74 -10.93 -21.36
C ARG A 52 -4.85 -10.86 -20.31
N GLY A 53 -6.00 -10.28 -20.65
CA GLY A 53 -7.16 -10.22 -19.76
C GLY A 53 -7.69 -11.60 -19.37
N ARG A 54 -7.70 -12.58 -20.29
CA ARG A 54 -8.06 -13.96 -19.95
C ARG A 54 -7.11 -14.59 -18.93
N ILE A 55 -5.81 -14.41 -19.11
CA ILE A 55 -4.82 -14.93 -18.16
C ILE A 55 -5.02 -14.29 -16.78
N ILE A 56 -5.14 -12.95 -16.70
CA ILE A 56 -5.37 -12.24 -15.43
C ILE A 56 -6.67 -12.70 -14.75
N ARG A 57 -7.72 -12.97 -15.53
CA ARG A 57 -8.98 -13.53 -15.00
C ARG A 57 -8.74 -14.92 -14.40
N THR A 58 -7.97 -15.77 -15.06
CA THR A 58 -7.61 -17.09 -14.53
C THR A 58 -6.81 -16.97 -13.23
N VAL A 59 -5.89 -16.00 -13.13
CA VAL A 59 -5.18 -15.68 -11.88
C VAL A 59 -6.18 -15.34 -10.77
N ALA A 60 -7.14 -14.44 -11.04
CA ALA A 60 -8.17 -14.08 -10.05
C ALA A 60 -8.99 -15.30 -9.58
N GLN A 61 -9.37 -16.18 -10.49
CA GLN A 61 -10.11 -17.41 -10.17
C GLN A 61 -9.30 -18.38 -9.30
N ILE A 62 -7.99 -18.51 -9.55
CA ILE A 62 -7.11 -19.34 -8.74
C ILE A 62 -6.94 -18.72 -7.34
N LEU A 63 -6.71 -17.41 -7.24
CA LEU A 63 -6.65 -16.68 -5.96
C LEU A 63 -7.93 -16.89 -5.15
N GLU A 64 -9.10 -16.74 -5.80
CA GLU A 64 -10.41 -16.92 -5.17
C GLU A 64 -10.60 -18.33 -4.64
N SER A 65 -10.27 -19.34 -5.44
CA SER A 65 -10.41 -20.75 -5.07
C SER A 65 -9.47 -21.20 -3.94
N ARG A 66 -8.35 -20.51 -3.75
CA ARG A 66 -7.32 -20.77 -2.72
C ARG A 66 -7.33 -19.75 -1.58
N SER A 67 -8.37 -18.91 -1.46
CA SER A 67 -8.38 -17.75 -0.55
C SER A 67 -8.11 -18.10 0.91
N GLU A 68 -8.66 -19.21 1.43
CA GLU A 68 -8.41 -19.67 2.81
C GLU A 68 -6.96 -20.12 3.05
N GLU A 69 -6.38 -20.83 2.06
CA GLU A 69 -4.98 -21.24 2.10
C GLU A 69 -4.05 -20.03 2.10
N LEU A 70 -4.28 -19.11 1.16
CA LEU A 70 -3.49 -17.89 0.99
C LEU A 70 -3.60 -16.97 2.21
N ALA A 71 -4.77 -16.85 2.81
CA ALA A 71 -4.96 -16.08 4.05
C ALA A 71 -4.16 -16.64 5.23
N LYS A 72 -4.00 -17.96 5.33
CA LYS A 72 -3.15 -18.59 6.35
C LYS A 72 -1.67 -18.26 6.11
N ILE A 73 -1.22 -18.25 4.85
CA ILE A 73 0.15 -17.85 4.49
C ILE A 73 0.39 -16.39 4.90
N VAL A 74 -0.51 -15.46 4.52
CA VAL A 74 -0.41 -14.04 4.91
C VAL A 74 -0.34 -13.89 6.42
N ARG A 75 -1.18 -14.63 7.16
CA ARG A 75 -1.17 -14.62 8.62
C ARG A 75 0.16 -15.09 9.20
N GLN A 76 0.71 -16.19 8.69
CA GLN A 76 1.99 -16.74 9.15
C GLN A 76 3.15 -15.78 8.94
N GLU A 77 3.18 -15.09 7.79
CA GLU A 77 4.26 -14.16 7.45
C GLU A 77 4.13 -12.81 8.16
N THR A 78 2.92 -12.29 8.32
CA THR A 78 2.69 -10.91 8.75
C THR A 78 2.06 -10.78 10.12
N GLY A 79 1.58 -11.89 10.69
CA GLY A 79 0.89 -11.92 11.96
C GLY A 79 -0.54 -11.39 11.95
N LYS A 80 -1.09 -10.97 10.83
CA LYS A 80 -2.45 -10.41 10.73
C LYS A 80 -3.52 -11.34 11.28
N PRO A 81 -4.65 -10.80 11.80
CA PRO A 81 -5.85 -11.57 12.07
C PRO A 81 -6.34 -12.31 10.81
N LEU A 82 -6.89 -13.51 10.96
CA LEU A 82 -7.28 -14.34 9.82
C LEU A 82 -8.35 -13.67 8.94
N GLY A 83 -9.32 -12.98 9.56
CA GLY A 83 -10.36 -12.25 8.83
C GLY A 83 -9.79 -11.11 7.97
N ALA A 84 -8.79 -10.38 8.49
CA ALA A 84 -8.10 -9.32 7.75
C ALA A 84 -7.28 -9.91 6.57
N SER A 85 -6.63 -11.06 6.79
CA SER A 85 -5.91 -11.78 5.72
C SER A 85 -6.85 -12.26 4.61
N LEU A 86 -8.04 -12.77 4.95
CA LEU A 86 -9.06 -13.15 3.97
C LEU A 86 -9.56 -11.95 3.16
N GLY A 87 -9.85 -10.82 3.83
CA GLY A 87 -10.25 -9.59 3.16
C GLY A 87 -9.18 -9.07 2.19
N GLU A 88 -7.91 -9.22 2.54
CA GLU A 88 -6.78 -8.87 1.68
C GLU A 88 -6.75 -9.72 0.39
N ILE A 89 -6.92 -11.04 0.50
CA ILE A 89 -6.99 -11.91 -0.67
C ILE A 89 -8.19 -11.51 -1.56
N GLY A 90 -9.35 -11.25 -0.94
CA GLY A 90 -10.53 -10.75 -1.68
C GLY A 90 -10.24 -9.48 -2.48
N GLY A 91 -9.52 -8.52 -1.91
CA GLY A 91 -9.11 -7.31 -2.62
C GLY A 91 -8.19 -7.59 -3.83
N ALA A 92 -7.29 -8.56 -3.73
CA ALA A 92 -6.45 -8.97 -4.86
C ALA A 92 -7.25 -9.69 -5.95
N VAL A 93 -8.23 -10.51 -5.58
CA VAL A 93 -9.17 -11.19 -6.49
C VAL A 93 -9.98 -10.16 -7.28
N GLU A 94 -10.61 -9.22 -6.61
CA GLU A 94 -11.42 -8.16 -7.22
C GLU A 94 -10.58 -7.28 -8.17
N MET A 95 -9.33 -6.96 -7.79
CA MET A 95 -8.40 -6.25 -8.68
C MET A 95 -8.12 -7.04 -9.96
N GLY A 96 -7.97 -8.36 -9.86
CA GLY A 96 -7.79 -9.23 -11.02
C GLY A 96 -9.01 -9.23 -11.94
N TYR A 97 -10.21 -9.28 -11.40
CA TYR A 97 -11.44 -9.16 -12.19
C TYR A 97 -11.58 -7.78 -12.84
N LEU A 98 -11.31 -6.70 -12.11
CA LEU A 98 -11.34 -5.33 -12.65
C LEU A 98 -10.36 -5.18 -13.82
N VAL A 99 -9.08 -5.52 -13.62
CA VAL A 99 -8.05 -5.36 -14.65
C VAL A 99 -8.29 -6.28 -15.84
N SER A 100 -8.74 -7.53 -15.61
CA SER A 100 -9.05 -8.45 -16.70
C SER A 100 -10.13 -7.93 -17.65
N SER A 101 -11.09 -7.16 -17.14
CA SER A 101 -12.15 -6.55 -17.94
C SER A 101 -11.64 -5.47 -18.87
N GLN A 102 -10.53 -4.81 -18.55
CA GLN A 102 -9.92 -3.74 -19.35
C GLN A 102 -9.40 -4.23 -20.72
N GLY A 103 -9.29 -5.54 -20.92
CA GLY A 103 -8.97 -6.13 -22.23
C GLY A 103 -9.92 -5.79 -23.36
N ARG A 104 -11.08 -5.22 -23.06
CA ARG A 104 -12.11 -4.79 -24.03
C ARG A 104 -12.44 -3.30 -23.91
N HIS A 105 -11.70 -2.55 -23.13
CA HIS A 105 -11.89 -1.12 -22.98
C HIS A 105 -11.10 -0.34 -24.03
N GLU A 106 -11.45 0.93 -24.18
CA GLU A 106 -10.76 1.86 -25.08
C GLU A 106 -9.31 2.08 -24.64
N MET A 107 -8.36 1.85 -25.56
CA MET A 107 -6.92 1.98 -25.34
C MET A 107 -6.31 3.09 -26.19
N GLY A 108 -7.12 3.98 -26.70
CA GLY A 108 -6.66 5.09 -27.54
C GLY A 108 -7.78 5.97 -28.03
N SER A 109 -7.44 6.99 -28.82
CA SER A 109 -8.40 7.94 -29.38
C SER A 109 -8.02 8.40 -30.77
N LEU A 110 -9.01 8.84 -31.53
CA LEU A 110 -8.81 9.59 -32.76
C LEU A 110 -8.96 11.08 -32.48
N LEU A 111 -7.96 11.86 -32.89
CA LEU A 111 -7.96 13.30 -32.72
C LEU A 111 -8.28 14.00 -34.07
N PRO A 112 -9.05 15.10 -34.06
CA PRO A 112 -9.25 15.91 -35.25
C PRO A 112 -7.92 16.56 -35.68
N SER A 113 -7.76 16.76 -36.99
CA SER A 113 -6.60 17.45 -37.56
C SER A 113 -7.04 18.70 -38.32
N ALA A 114 -6.32 19.80 -38.20
CA ALA A 114 -6.50 20.99 -38.98
C ALA A 114 -5.95 20.83 -40.43
N ILE A 115 -5.21 19.74 -40.69
CA ILE A 115 -4.63 19.47 -42.02
C ILE A 115 -5.59 18.54 -42.78
N PRO A 116 -6.10 18.95 -43.93
CA PRO A 116 -6.94 18.10 -44.79
C PRO A 116 -6.21 16.79 -45.17
N GLY A 117 -6.94 15.66 -45.11
CA GLY A 117 -6.39 14.35 -45.45
C GLY A 117 -5.49 13.74 -44.39
N ARG A 118 -5.32 14.39 -43.20
CA ARG A 118 -4.57 13.84 -42.06
C ARG A 118 -5.49 13.22 -41.02
N GLN A 119 -5.23 12.00 -40.65
CA GLN A 119 -5.82 11.33 -39.48
C GLN A 119 -4.78 11.17 -38.37
N VAL A 120 -5.13 11.50 -37.13
CA VAL A 120 -4.27 11.36 -35.98
C VAL A 120 -4.89 10.35 -35.01
N ARG A 121 -4.16 9.29 -34.68
CA ARG A 121 -4.55 8.36 -33.62
C ARG A 121 -3.54 8.39 -32.48
N VAL A 122 -4.04 8.32 -31.27
CA VAL A 122 -3.29 8.14 -30.04
C VAL A 122 -3.52 6.71 -29.57
N GLN A 123 -2.49 6.01 -29.17
CA GLN A 123 -2.59 4.64 -28.66
C GLN A 123 -1.63 4.42 -27.49
N ARG A 124 -2.02 3.57 -26.54
CA ARG A 124 -1.11 3.14 -25.45
C ARG A 124 -0.16 2.07 -25.96
N MET A 125 1.04 2.07 -25.44
CA MET A 125 2.06 1.07 -25.68
C MET A 125 2.73 0.64 -24.37
N PRO A 126 3.20 -0.61 -24.25
CA PRO A 126 3.96 -1.03 -23.09
C PRO A 126 5.30 -0.27 -23.02
N LEU A 127 5.83 -0.16 -21.79
CA LEU A 127 7.09 0.51 -21.51
C LEU A 127 8.29 -0.43 -21.73
N GLY A 128 8.19 -1.69 -21.28
CA GLY A 128 9.27 -2.64 -21.30
C GLY A 128 9.26 -3.56 -20.08
N VAL A 129 10.32 -3.52 -19.27
CA VAL A 129 10.43 -4.25 -18.03
C VAL A 129 10.08 -3.34 -16.86
N ALA A 130 9.18 -3.80 -15.99
CA ALA A 130 8.77 -3.12 -14.77
C ALA A 130 9.38 -3.79 -13.53
N ALA A 131 10.08 -3.04 -12.69
CA ALA A 131 10.46 -3.46 -11.35
C ALA A 131 9.35 -3.09 -10.37
N LEU A 132 8.75 -4.09 -9.71
CA LEU A 132 7.69 -3.95 -8.73
C LEU A 132 8.28 -4.19 -7.34
N ILE A 133 8.55 -3.13 -6.59
CA ILE A 133 9.20 -3.18 -5.28
C ILE A 133 8.16 -2.83 -4.22
N VAL A 134 7.85 -3.78 -3.34
CA VAL A 134 6.70 -3.64 -2.44
C VAL A 134 7.03 -3.93 -0.99
N THR A 135 6.19 -3.40 -0.10
CA THR A 135 6.25 -3.60 1.35
C THR A 135 5.43 -4.83 1.79
N TYR A 136 5.47 -5.13 3.09
CA TYR A 136 4.91 -6.34 3.71
C TYR A 136 3.47 -6.21 4.20
N ASN A 137 2.99 -4.99 4.38
CA ASN A 137 1.76 -4.73 5.15
C ASN A 137 0.46 -5.16 4.48
N ALA A 138 0.48 -5.40 3.18
CA ALA A 138 -0.64 -5.94 2.40
C ALA A 138 -0.09 -6.70 1.18
N PRO A 139 0.51 -7.92 1.36
CA PRO A 139 1.25 -8.61 0.30
C PRO A 139 0.44 -8.76 -0.99
N PHE A 140 -0.64 -9.52 -0.98
CA PHE A 140 -1.41 -9.82 -2.19
C PHE A 140 -2.02 -8.59 -2.87
N PRO A 141 -2.63 -7.61 -2.18
CA PRO A 141 -3.06 -6.36 -2.80
C PRO A 141 -1.90 -5.60 -3.45
N ASN A 142 -0.77 -5.45 -2.76
CA ASN A 142 0.40 -4.77 -3.32
C ASN A 142 0.93 -5.47 -4.58
N TYR A 143 0.92 -6.80 -4.63
CA TYR A 143 1.30 -7.55 -5.82
C TYR A 143 0.29 -7.34 -6.95
N ALA A 144 -1.00 -7.49 -6.67
CA ALA A 144 -2.08 -7.38 -7.64
C ALA A 144 -2.19 -5.96 -8.24
N TRP A 145 -2.13 -4.93 -7.40
CA TRP A 145 -2.24 -3.53 -7.81
C TRP A 145 -1.14 -3.10 -8.78
N LYS A 146 0.02 -3.74 -8.70
CA LYS A 146 1.18 -3.44 -9.56
C LYS A 146 1.35 -4.43 -10.71
N ALA A 147 1.25 -5.74 -10.43
CA ALA A 147 1.49 -6.77 -11.44
C ALA A 147 0.39 -6.81 -12.49
N PHE A 148 -0.89 -6.75 -12.09
CA PHE A 148 -1.97 -6.88 -13.07
C PHE A 148 -2.01 -5.74 -14.10
N PRO A 149 -1.95 -4.44 -13.72
CA PRO A 149 -1.90 -3.39 -14.72
C PRO A 149 -0.60 -3.40 -15.54
N ALA A 150 0.55 -3.77 -14.94
CA ALA A 150 1.80 -3.91 -15.68
C ALA A 150 1.71 -4.98 -16.77
N LEU A 151 1.21 -6.18 -16.41
CA LEU A 151 1.01 -7.29 -17.35
C LEU A 151 -0.07 -6.96 -18.37
N MET A 152 -1.17 -6.31 -17.96
CA MET A 152 -2.25 -5.91 -18.86
C MET A 152 -1.79 -4.90 -19.90
N ALA A 153 -0.94 -3.94 -19.53
CA ALA A 153 -0.31 -2.99 -20.45
C ALA A 153 0.63 -3.69 -21.44
N GLY A 154 1.09 -4.91 -21.14
CA GLY A 154 2.00 -5.70 -21.98
C GLY A 154 3.45 -5.62 -21.57
N ASN A 155 3.77 -5.16 -20.37
CA ASN A 155 5.13 -5.17 -19.82
C ASN A 155 5.47 -6.57 -19.30
N ALA A 156 6.78 -6.89 -19.28
CA ALA A 156 7.31 -7.90 -18.39
C ALA A 156 7.51 -7.27 -17.00
N ALA A 157 7.37 -8.05 -15.93
CA ALA A 157 7.44 -7.55 -14.57
C ALA A 157 8.33 -8.40 -13.67
N ILE A 158 9.11 -7.75 -12.81
CA ILE A 158 9.95 -8.39 -11.80
C ILE A 158 9.48 -7.91 -10.44
N LEU A 159 8.91 -8.81 -9.66
CA LEU A 159 8.46 -8.54 -8.30
C LEU A 159 9.61 -8.73 -7.31
N LYS A 160 9.94 -7.69 -6.57
CA LYS A 160 10.79 -7.77 -5.39
C LYS A 160 9.94 -7.51 -4.15
N PRO A 161 9.50 -8.55 -3.44
CA PRO A 161 8.71 -8.40 -2.23
C PRO A 161 9.55 -7.85 -1.07
N SER A 162 8.89 -7.48 0.02
CA SER A 162 9.55 -7.32 1.30
C SER A 162 10.25 -8.62 1.71
N PRO A 163 11.41 -8.56 2.39
CA PRO A 163 11.98 -9.75 3.02
C PRO A 163 11.04 -10.46 4.01
N ALA A 164 10.02 -9.75 4.51
CA ALA A 164 9.02 -10.28 5.44
C ALA A 164 7.85 -11.04 4.77
N THR A 165 7.77 -11.07 3.44
CA THR A 165 6.69 -11.75 2.72
C THR A 165 7.20 -12.59 1.55
N PRO A 166 8.22 -13.45 1.77
CA PRO A 166 8.82 -14.22 0.70
C PRO A 166 7.92 -15.36 0.19
N LEU A 167 7.18 -16.05 1.07
CA LEU A 167 6.30 -17.16 0.71
C LEU A 167 5.08 -16.67 -0.09
N SER A 168 4.43 -15.60 0.37
CA SER A 168 3.31 -14.98 -0.37
C SER A 168 3.71 -14.59 -1.79
N ALA A 169 4.91 -14.03 -1.97
CA ALA A 169 5.39 -13.62 -3.29
C ALA A 169 5.72 -14.83 -4.19
N MET A 170 6.33 -15.87 -3.62
CA MET A 170 6.62 -17.12 -4.33
C MET A 170 5.34 -17.77 -4.83
N VAL A 171 4.36 -17.93 -3.93
CA VAL A 171 3.05 -18.53 -4.28
C VAL A 171 2.30 -17.65 -5.30
N PHE A 172 2.37 -16.32 -5.19
CA PHE A 172 1.77 -15.44 -6.20
C PHE A 172 2.42 -15.64 -7.58
N GLY A 173 3.74 -15.79 -7.65
CA GLY A 173 4.46 -16.10 -8.89
C GLY A 173 4.05 -17.45 -9.49
N GLU A 174 3.91 -18.48 -8.66
CA GLU A 174 3.44 -19.82 -9.07
C GLU A 174 2.00 -19.76 -9.63
N ILE A 175 1.11 -19.00 -9.00
CA ILE A 175 -0.27 -18.81 -9.48
C ILE A 175 -0.28 -18.11 -10.85
N LEU A 176 0.57 -17.13 -11.09
CA LEU A 176 0.67 -16.49 -12.40
C LEU A 176 1.16 -17.47 -13.47
N GLN A 177 2.12 -18.31 -13.15
CA GLN A 177 2.62 -19.34 -14.05
C GLN A 177 1.54 -20.41 -14.33
N GLU A 178 0.83 -20.88 -13.31
CA GLU A 178 -0.30 -21.83 -13.42
C GLU A 178 -1.41 -21.26 -14.33
N ALA A 179 -1.70 -19.96 -14.22
CA ALA A 179 -2.69 -19.26 -15.04
C ALA A 179 -2.27 -19.07 -16.50
N GLY A 180 -1.00 -19.36 -16.85
CA GLY A 180 -0.49 -19.31 -18.22
C GLY A 180 0.29 -18.03 -18.55
N VAL A 181 0.77 -17.27 -17.56
CA VAL A 181 1.77 -16.22 -17.81
C VAL A 181 3.06 -16.90 -18.30
N PRO A 182 3.58 -16.54 -19.49
CA PRO A 182 4.77 -17.19 -20.04
C PRO A 182 6.02 -17.00 -19.15
N GLU A 183 6.92 -17.98 -19.20
CA GLU A 183 8.20 -17.93 -18.49
C GLU A 183 8.96 -16.64 -18.80
N GLY A 184 9.52 -15.99 -17.79
CA GLY A 184 10.25 -14.74 -17.87
C GLY A 184 9.40 -13.47 -17.94
N VAL A 185 8.09 -13.55 -18.26
CA VAL A 185 7.19 -12.40 -18.29
C VAL A 185 6.91 -11.87 -16.89
N PHE A 186 6.77 -12.77 -15.91
CA PHE A 186 6.71 -12.42 -14.50
C PHE A 186 7.76 -13.23 -13.73
N GLN A 187 8.56 -12.52 -12.93
CA GLN A 187 9.60 -13.15 -12.14
C GLN A 187 9.57 -12.60 -10.72
N VAL A 188 9.91 -13.44 -9.72
CA VAL A 188 10.06 -13.04 -8.33
C VAL A 188 11.53 -13.10 -7.95
N VAL A 189 12.04 -12.03 -7.34
CA VAL A 189 13.41 -11.96 -6.82
C VAL A 189 13.37 -11.64 -5.33
N HIS A 190 13.99 -12.50 -4.52
CA HIS A 190 14.11 -12.28 -3.08
C HIS A 190 15.41 -11.57 -2.76
N GLY A 191 15.37 -10.63 -1.82
CA GLY A 191 16.56 -9.92 -1.38
C GLY A 191 16.27 -8.62 -0.65
N SER A 192 17.36 -7.97 -0.24
CA SER A 192 17.34 -6.71 0.52
C SER A 192 17.14 -5.47 -0.37
N GLY A 193 17.38 -4.30 0.19
CA GLY A 193 17.45 -3.03 -0.54
C GLY A 193 18.55 -3.01 -1.64
N GLU A 194 19.61 -3.79 -1.48
CA GLU A 194 20.68 -3.91 -2.47
C GLU A 194 20.20 -4.61 -3.76
N THR A 195 19.36 -5.65 -3.63
CA THR A 195 18.73 -6.30 -4.78
C THR A 195 17.75 -5.34 -5.47
N ALA A 196 17.02 -4.51 -4.71
CA ALA A 196 16.14 -3.48 -5.27
C ALA A 196 16.95 -2.41 -6.05
N ALA A 197 18.05 -1.93 -5.49
CA ALA A 197 18.93 -0.98 -6.15
C ALA A 197 19.52 -1.57 -7.44
N ALA A 198 19.97 -2.81 -7.41
CA ALA A 198 20.49 -3.51 -8.58
C ALA A 198 19.45 -3.66 -9.70
N LEU A 199 18.14 -3.88 -9.37
CA LEU A 199 17.08 -3.89 -10.37
C LEU A 199 16.94 -2.55 -11.08
N ILE A 200 17.01 -1.44 -10.34
CA ILE A 200 16.92 -0.09 -10.90
C ILE A 200 18.17 0.20 -11.76
N ASP A 201 19.36 -0.12 -11.24
CA ASP A 201 20.63 0.12 -11.94
C ASP A 201 20.78 -0.75 -13.20
N ALA A 202 20.10 -1.90 -13.28
CA ALA A 202 20.03 -2.74 -14.48
C ALA A 202 19.22 -2.11 -15.63
N GLY A 203 18.63 -0.93 -15.42
CA GLY A 203 18.03 -0.12 -16.47
C GLY A 203 16.64 -0.60 -16.87
N VAL A 204 15.78 -0.94 -15.91
CA VAL A 204 14.35 -1.17 -16.16
C VAL A 204 13.64 0.10 -16.60
N GLU A 205 12.58 -0.01 -17.39
CA GLU A 205 11.86 1.13 -17.96
C GLU A 205 10.84 1.73 -16.99
N LEU A 206 10.40 0.96 -15.99
CA LEU A 206 9.45 1.41 -14.97
C LEU A 206 9.87 0.86 -13.61
N VAL A 207 9.75 1.70 -12.59
CA VAL A 207 9.89 1.32 -11.18
C VAL A 207 8.60 1.68 -10.44
N SER A 208 7.88 0.66 -9.99
CA SER A 208 6.73 0.85 -9.10
C SER A 208 7.12 0.46 -7.69
N PHE A 209 7.04 1.43 -6.78
CA PHE A 209 7.52 1.30 -5.40
C PHE A 209 6.42 1.62 -4.40
N THR A 210 6.27 0.79 -3.37
CA THR A 210 5.51 1.08 -2.16
C THR A 210 6.39 0.85 -0.94
N GLY A 211 6.53 1.87 -0.09
CA GLY A 211 7.38 1.78 1.12
C GLY A 211 7.51 3.10 1.86
N SER A 212 8.58 3.24 2.67
CA SER A 212 8.83 4.44 3.45
C SER A 212 9.33 5.61 2.58
N TYR A 213 9.05 6.84 3.01
CA TYR A 213 9.49 8.06 2.31
C TYR A 213 11.01 8.14 2.09
N PRO A 214 11.89 7.86 3.08
CA PRO A 214 13.33 7.91 2.84
C PRO A 214 13.84 6.89 1.81
N THR A 215 13.17 5.74 1.71
CA THR A 215 13.50 4.74 0.70
C THR A 215 12.95 5.17 -0.67
N GLY A 216 11.75 5.72 -0.72
CA GLY A 216 11.15 6.25 -1.95
C GLY A 216 11.99 7.33 -2.61
N GLN A 217 12.57 8.25 -1.84
CA GLN A 217 13.51 9.26 -2.35
C GLN A 217 14.70 8.60 -3.07
N LYS A 218 15.35 7.61 -2.44
CA LYS A 218 16.48 6.88 -3.04
C LYS A 218 16.08 6.13 -4.33
N VAL A 219 14.86 5.57 -4.34
CA VAL A 219 14.32 4.90 -5.53
C VAL A 219 14.13 5.88 -6.68
N VAL A 220 13.53 7.05 -6.42
CA VAL A 220 13.33 8.09 -7.44
C VAL A 220 14.67 8.62 -7.96
N GLU A 221 15.62 8.93 -7.09
CA GLU A 221 16.97 9.37 -7.46
C GLU A 221 17.71 8.34 -8.34
N ALA A 222 17.64 7.07 -7.98
CA ALA A 222 18.25 5.99 -8.78
C ALA A 222 17.54 5.85 -10.13
N SER A 223 16.21 5.88 -10.17
CA SER A 223 15.41 5.74 -11.39
C SER A 223 15.66 6.87 -12.39
N ALA A 224 15.92 8.09 -11.90
CA ALA A 224 16.21 9.25 -12.74
C ALA A 224 17.47 9.08 -13.62
N ARG A 225 18.44 8.28 -13.19
CA ARG A 225 19.67 8.01 -13.98
C ARG A 225 19.37 7.33 -15.32
N ASN A 226 18.34 6.51 -15.36
CA ASN A 226 17.92 5.75 -16.54
C ASN A 226 16.66 6.35 -17.20
N LEU A 227 16.16 7.50 -16.72
CA LEU A 227 14.89 8.09 -17.12
C LEU A 227 13.70 7.09 -16.98
N ALA A 228 13.78 6.17 -16.03
CA ALA A 228 12.72 5.21 -15.80
C ALA A 228 11.48 5.93 -15.27
N LYS A 229 10.30 5.56 -15.77
CA LYS A 229 9.03 6.02 -15.21
C LYS A 229 8.88 5.50 -13.79
N THR A 230 8.36 6.32 -12.89
CA THR A 230 8.17 5.93 -11.49
C THR A 230 6.71 6.02 -11.07
N VAL A 231 6.23 5.01 -10.35
CA VAL A 231 4.94 4.95 -9.66
C VAL A 231 5.25 4.78 -8.19
N ILE A 232 5.00 5.81 -7.38
CA ILE A 232 5.53 5.90 -6.01
C ILE A 232 4.38 6.08 -5.03
N GLU A 233 4.25 5.12 -4.12
CA GLU A 233 3.31 5.13 -2.99
C GLU A 233 4.09 5.04 -1.69
N LEU A 234 3.87 6.02 -0.79
CA LEU A 234 4.65 6.17 0.44
C LEU A 234 3.75 6.24 1.67
N GLY A 235 4.37 6.50 2.82
CA GLY A 235 3.70 6.59 4.09
C GLY A 235 2.72 7.75 4.25
N GLY A 236 2.09 7.82 5.42
CA GLY A 236 1.13 8.85 5.76
C GLY A 236 1.06 9.13 7.26
N ALA A 237 0.75 10.37 7.59
CA ALA A 237 0.36 10.79 8.94
C ALA A 237 -1.09 11.27 8.90
N ASN A 238 -2.02 10.35 8.71
CA ASN A 238 -3.37 10.62 8.25
C ASN A 238 -4.24 11.23 9.37
N PRO A 239 -4.88 12.39 9.13
CA PRO A 239 -5.80 13.00 10.07
C PRO A 239 -7.21 12.42 9.95
N LEU A 240 -7.88 12.26 11.11
CA LEU A 240 -9.31 12.07 11.21
C LEU A 240 -9.89 13.24 12.02
N ILE A 241 -10.66 14.09 11.37
CA ILE A 241 -11.26 15.29 11.97
C ILE A 241 -12.66 14.96 12.47
N VAL A 242 -12.99 15.33 13.72
CA VAL A 242 -14.30 15.13 14.34
C VAL A 242 -14.88 16.49 14.73
N CYS A 243 -15.92 16.93 14.01
CA CYS A 243 -16.65 18.17 14.30
C CYS A 243 -17.62 17.98 15.46
N ASP A 244 -18.09 19.09 16.06
CA ASP A 244 -18.99 19.08 17.22
C ASP A 244 -20.40 18.51 16.94
N ASP A 245 -20.80 18.50 15.67
CA ASP A 245 -22.06 17.95 15.19
C ASP A 245 -21.96 16.48 14.72
N ALA A 246 -20.78 15.86 14.81
CA ALA A 246 -20.53 14.51 14.33
C ALA A 246 -21.30 13.45 15.16
N ASN A 247 -21.62 12.32 14.52
CA ASN A 247 -22.01 11.12 15.25
C ASN A 247 -20.79 10.53 15.98
N LEU A 248 -20.65 10.89 17.26
CA LEU A 248 -19.47 10.52 18.05
C LEU A 248 -19.27 9.01 18.17
N SER A 249 -20.35 8.21 18.25
CA SER A 249 -20.22 6.76 18.35
C SER A 249 -19.60 6.16 17.08
N ALA A 250 -20.16 6.53 15.93
CA ALA A 250 -19.62 6.05 14.65
C ALA A 250 -18.20 6.59 14.36
N ALA A 251 -17.90 7.81 14.79
CA ALA A 251 -16.55 8.38 14.66
C ALA A 251 -15.53 7.63 15.54
N VAL A 252 -15.93 7.22 16.76
CA VAL A 252 -15.09 6.38 17.64
C VAL A 252 -14.84 5.02 17.00
N ASP A 253 -15.87 4.36 16.48
CA ASP A 253 -15.73 3.07 15.79
C ASP A 253 -14.76 3.18 14.61
N ALA A 254 -14.85 4.27 13.84
CA ALA A 254 -13.95 4.55 12.73
C ALA A 254 -12.51 4.80 13.18
N VAL A 255 -12.28 5.46 14.31
CA VAL A 255 -10.92 5.62 14.89
C VAL A 255 -10.37 4.28 15.32
N ILE A 256 -11.16 3.47 16.05
CA ILE A 256 -10.75 2.14 16.50
C ILE A 256 -10.30 1.28 15.29
N ASP A 257 -11.13 1.24 14.26
CA ASP A 257 -10.78 0.46 13.05
C ASP A 257 -9.59 1.06 12.31
N SER A 258 -9.55 2.38 12.10
CA SER A 258 -8.49 3.03 11.31
C SER A 258 -7.13 3.05 11.99
N ALA A 259 -7.08 3.20 13.31
CA ALA A 259 -5.82 3.34 14.04
C ALA A 259 -5.23 1.99 14.48
N PHE A 260 -6.08 1.00 14.78
CA PHE A 260 -5.64 -0.20 15.49
C PHE A 260 -5.75 -1.49 14.67
N SER A 261 -6.66 -1.58 13.69
CA SER A 261 -6.73 -2.77 12.84
C SER A 261 -5.41 -2.96 12.07
N ASN A 262 -5.04 -4.21 11.81
CA ASN A 262 -3.72 -4.59 11.28
C ASN A 262 -2.54 -4.06 12.13
N ALA A 263 -2.72 -3.91 13.45
CA ALA A 263 -1.75 -3.33 14.37
C ALA A 263 -1.24 -1.93 13.92
N GLY A 264 -2.09 -1.12 13.28
CA GLY A 264 -1.70 0.19 12.75
C GLY A 264 -0.73 0.16 11.57
N GLN A 265 -0.40 -1.01 11.03
CA GLN A 265 0.57 -1.17 9.93
C GLN A 265 -0.05 -0.91 8.55
N ARG A 266 -0.72 0.23 8.40
CA ARG A 266 -1.27 0.71 7.13
C ARG A 266 -0.76 2.12 6.83
N CYS A 267 -0.41 2.37 5.58
CA CYS A 267 -0.09 3.72 5.13
C CYS A 267 -1.25 4.70 5.34
N SER A 268 -2.48 4.19 5.40
CA SER A 268 -3.72 4.93 5.63
C SER A 268 -4.23 4.92 7.09
N SER A 269 -3.45 4.43 8.07
CA SER A 269 -3.88 4.42 9.49
C SER A 269 -4.13 5.82 10.02
N ALA A 270 -5.21 5.99 10.83
CA ALA A 270 -5.55 7.25 11.49
C ALA A 270 -4.58 7.54 12.64
N SER A 271 -3.42 8.08 12.32
CA SER A 271 -2.38 8.38 13.30
C SER A 271 -2.60 9.69 14.07
N ARG A 272 -3.51 10.55 13.59
CA ARG A 272 -3.84 11.86 14.19
C ARG A 272 -5.36 12.03 14.21
N VAL A 273 -5.95 12.08 15.39
CA VAL A 273 -7.38 12.38 15.58
C VAL A 273 -7.54 13.79 16.11
N ILE A 274 -8.20 14.65 15.34
CA ILE A 274 -8.31 16.09 15.57
C ILE A 274 -9.78 16.38 15.91
N VAL A 275 -10.08 16.65 17.18
CA VAL A 275 -11.45 16.70 17.73
C VAL A 275 -11.80 18.12 18.14
N GLN A 276 -13.01 18.58 17.80
CA GLN A 276 -13.48 19.92 18.17
C GLN A 276 -13.70 20.04 19.67
N ASP A 277 -13.32 21.19 20.24
CA ASP A 277 -13.33 21.49 21.67
C ASP A 277 -14.66 21.13 22.37
N GLY A 278 -15.78 21.47 21.74
CA GLY A 278 -17.11 21.28 22.33
C GLY A 278 -17.50 19.82 22.62
N VAL A 279 -16.86 18.88 21.92
CA VAL A 279 -17.14 17.43 22.05
C VAL A 279 -15.92 16.61 22.46
N TYR A 280 -14.76 17.23 22.62
CA TYR A 280 -13.49 16.53 22.86
C TYR A 280 -13.55 15.59 24.06
N ASP A 281 -13.96 16.08 25.23
CA ASP A 281 -13.94 15.28 26.46
C ASP A 281 -14.94 14.10 26.37
N ALA A 282 -16.10 14.34 25.76
CA ALA A 282 -17.09 13.28 25.52
C ALA A 282 -16.60 12.25 24.49
N PHE A 283 -15.89 12.70 23.47
CA PHE A 283 -15.29 11.83 22.47
C PHE A 283 -14.17 10.97 23.06
N VAL A 284 -13.23 11.59 23.80
CA VAL A 284 -12.13 10.88 24.47
C VAL A 284 -12.64 9.83 25.44
N ALA A 285 -13.63 10.16 26.28
CA ALA A 285 -14.21 9.20 27.21
C ALA A 285 -14.80 7.97 26.50
N ARG A 286 -15.49 8.17 25.37
CA ARG A 286 -16.03 7.07 24.55
C ARG A 286 -14.91 6.28 23.86
N LEU A 287 -13.91 6.97 23.33
CA LEU A 287 -12.76 6.33 22.67
C LEU A 287 -11.99 5.46 23.66
N MET A 288 -11.71 5.95 24.88
CA MET A 288 -11.03 5.17 25.90
C MET A 288 -11.83 3.91 26.28
N THR A 289 -13.15 4.05 26.48
CA THR A 289 -14.03 2.89 26.77
C THR A 289 -14.01 1.86 25.65
N ALA A 290 -14.09 2.30 24.38
CA ALA A 290 -14.01 1.42 23.23
C ALA A 290 -12.63 0.76 23.11
N ALA A 291 -11.56 1.54 23.33
CA ALA A 291 -10.19 1.05 23.26
C ALA A 291 -9.86 0.04 24.37
N GLU A 292 -10.37 0.21 25.58
CA GLU A 292 -10.21 -0.77 26.66
C GLU A 292 -10.87 -2.11 26.34
N SER A 293 -11.94 -2.11 25.55
CA SER A 293 -12.63 -3.33 25.13
C SER A 293 -11.96 -4.05 23.96
N MET A 294 -10.99 -3.41 23.29
CA MET A 294 -10.23 -4.07 22.19
C MET A 294 -9.44 -5.25 22.71
N THR A 295 -9.36 -6.30 21.89
CA THR A 295 -8.48 -7.42 22.16
C THR A 295 -7.21 -7.34 21.30
N TRP A 296 -6.06 -7.63 21.94
CA TRP A 296 -4.78 -7.75 21.23
C TRP A 296 -4.07 -9.05 21.63
N GLY A 297 -3.22 -9.57 20.75
CA GLY A 297 -2.54 -10.84 20.98
C GLY A 297 -2.26 -11.60 19.70
N THR A 298 -2.01 -12.91 19.81
CA THR A 298 -1.74 -13.78 18.66
C THR A 298 -2.93 -14.63 18.23
N GLU A 299 -4.08 -14.52 18.87
CA GLU A 299 -5.27 -15.27 18.49
C GLU A 299 -5.82 -14.80 17.13
N PRO A 300 -6.49 -15.68 16.35
CA PRO A 300 -6.89 -15.35 14.97
C PRO A 300 -8.00 -14.30 14.87
N ASP A 301 -8.72 -14.03 15.95
CA ASP A 301 -9.89 -13.17 16.03
C ASP A 301 -9.67 -11.90 16.88
N VAL A 302 -8.42 -11.55 17.21
CA VAL A 302 -8.12 -10.26 17.86
C VAL A 302 -8.23 -9.11 16.86
N LEU A 303 -8.49 -7.92 17.35
CA LEU A 303 -8.43 -6.71 16.51
C LEU A 303 -6.99 -6.32 16.20
N VAL A 304 -6.11 -6.35 17.22
CA VAL A 304 -4.71 -5.94 17.12
C VAL A 304 -3.83 -7.18 17.29
N SER A 305 -3.17 -7.58 16.21
CA SER A 305 -2.25 -8.69 16.24
C SER A 305 -0.78 -8.20 16.35
N THR A 306 0.19 -8.97 15.86
CA THR A 306 1.61 -8.65 15.97
C THR A 306 2.03 -7.54 15.01
N LEU A 307 3.10 -6.85 15.32
CA LEU A 307 3.93 -6.18 14.32
C LEU A 307 4.71 -7.24 13.52
N VAL A 308 5.27 -6.83 12.40
CA VAL A 308 5.87 -7.77 11.43
C VAL A 308 7.15 -8.43 11.94
N ASP A 309 7.91 -7.75 12.81
CA ASP A 309 9.17 -8.24 13.38
C ASP A 309 9.50 -7.52 14.69
N SER A 310 10.55 -8.00 15.39
CA SER A 310 11.03 -7.40 16.63
C SER A 310 11.59 -5.99 16.45
N GLN A 311 12.19 -5.68 15.29
CA GLN A 311 12.68 -4.34 14.99
C GLN A 311 11.54 -3.33 14.92
N SER A 312 10.41 -3.71 14.35
CA SER A 312 9.19 -2.89 14.31
C SER A 312 8.63 -2.67 15.72
N VAL A 313 8.69 -3.68 16.61
CA VAL A 313 8.30 -3.53 18.02
C VAL A 313 9.22 -2.53 18.72
N GLU A 314 10.53 -2.67 18.57
CA GLU A 314 11.53 -1.77 19.18
C GLU A 314 11.34 -0.33 18.69
N ALA A 315 11.11 -0.13 17.39
CA ALA A 315 10.87 1.19 16.81
C ALA A 315 9.59 1.84 17.36
N PHE A 316 8.52 1.06 17.48
CA PHE A 316 7.26 1.53 18.05
C PHE A 316 7.39 1.90 19.52
N GLU A 317 8.01 1.05 20.35
CA GLU A 317 8.25 1.33 21.77
C GLU A 317 9.16 2.55 21.96
N SER A 318 10.19 2.69 21.13
CA SER A 318 11.06 3.88 21.12
C SER A 318 10.31 5.16 20.81
N TYR A 319 9.39 5.11 19.84
CA TYR A 319 8.51 6.25 19.53
C TYR A 319 7.64 6.65 20.74
N LEU A 320 7.03 5.68 21.42
CA LEU A 320 6.19 5.96 22.60
C LEU A 320 7.01 6.53 23.76
N ALA A 321 8.23 6.01 23.99
CA ALA A 321 9.15 6.54 24.99
C ALA A 321 9.60 8.00 24.65
N GLN A 322 9.84 8.29 23.37
CA GLN A 322 10.14 9.65 22.91
C GLN A 322 8.94 10.59 23.15
N ALA A 323 7.73 10.18 22.84
CA ALA A 323 6.52 10.97 23.09
C ALA A 323 6.37 11.29 24.59
N GLN A 324 6.58 10.31 25.48
CA GLN A 324 6.56 10.52 26.93
C GLN A 324 7.66 11.47 27.40
N SER A 325 8.85 11.40 26.82
CA SER A 325 9.99 12.24 27.20
C SER A 325 9.77 13.73 26.93
N VAL A 326 8.87 14.06 25.98
CA VAL A 326 8.47 15.44 25.69
C VAL A 326 7.17 15.87 26.37
N GLY A 327 6.69 15.07 27.36
CA GLY A 327 5.57 15.39 28.25
C GLY A 327 4.20 14.85 27.80
N ALA A 328 4.14 14.01 26.76
CA ALA A 328 2.88 13.38 26.38
C ALA A 328 2.43 12.32 27.38
N THR A 329 1.13 12.19 27.56
CA THR A 329 0.50 11.05 28.21
C THR A 329 0.32 9.93 27.19
N VAL A 330 0.78 8.72 27.54
CA VAL A 330 0.65 7.52 26.71
C VAL A 330 -0.18 6.49 27.49
N ASP A 331 -1.43 6.36 27.13
CA ASP A 331 -2.37 5.42 27.71
C ASP A 331 -2.30 4.09 26.95
N ARG A 332 -1.79 3.04 27.60
CA ARG A 332 -1.81 1.68 27.05
C ARG A 332 -3.20 1.10 27.24
N VAL A 333 -3.79 0.61 26.15
CA VAL A 333 -5.19 0.18 26.11
C VAL A 333 -5.34 -1.25 25.59
N GLY A 334 -6.55 -1.79 25.72
CA GLY A 334 -6.92 -3.12 25.24
C GLY A 334 -6.53 -4.26 26.17
N ALA A 335 -7.21 -5.39 26.02
CA ALA A 335 -7.03 -6.60 26.81
C ALA A 335 -6.21 -7.64 26.03
N LEU A 336 -5.14 -8.15 26.62
CA LEU A 336 -4.37 -9.26 26.05
C LEU A 336 -5.26 -10.51 26.00
N LYS A 337 -5.34 -11.14 24.84
CA LYS A 337 -6.07 -12.39 24.63
C LYS A 337 -5.11 -13.55 24.40
N GLY A 338 -5.35 -14.65 25.14
CA GLY A 338 -4.53 -15.85 25.03
C GLY A 338 -3.22 -15.80 25.83
N ALA A 339 -2.32 -16.71 25.51
CA ALA A 339 -0.99 -16.82 26.08
C ALA A 339 0.04 -16.85 24.96
N PRO A 340 0.44 -15.69 24.44
CA PRO A 340 1.37 -15.62 23.30
C PRO A 340 2.73 -16.22 23.65
N ALA A 341 3.42 -16.74 22.62
CA ALA A 341 4.80 -17.17 22.75
C ALA A 341 5.71 -15.98 23.13
N PRO A 342 6.82 -16.21 23.85
CA PRO A 342 7.76 -15.16 24.19
C PRO A 342 8.38 -14.45 22.97
N GLU A 343 8.48 -15.14 21.85
CA GLU A 343 9.02 -14.67 20.58
C GLU A 343 8.02 -13.85 19.76
N ALA A 344 6.75 -13.77 20.21
CA ALA A 344 5.71 -13.04 19.49
C ALA A 344 6.02 -11.53 19.43
N CYS A 345 5.94 -10.97 18.24
CA CYS A 345 6.24 -9.55 17.99
C CYS A 345 5.05 -8.64 18.36
N LEU A 346 4.64 -8.70 19.63
CA LEU A 346 3.49 -7.99 20.16
C LEU A 346 3.85 -6.59 20.67
N ALA A 347 2.98 -5.63 20.36
CA ALA A 347 3.01 -4.29 20.92
C ALA A 347 1.61 -3.93 21.45
N GLN A 348 1.54 -3.51 22.72
CA GLN A 348 0.27 -3.10 23.31
C GLN A 348 -0.23 -1.80 22.67
N PRO A 349 -1.50 -1.72 22.24
CA PRO A 349 -2.08 -0.50 21.65
C PRO A 349 -1.99 0.70 22.60
N ALA A 350 -1.88 1.91 22.02
CA ALA A 350 -1.73 3.13 22.80
C ALA A 350 -2.53 4.31 22.24
N ILE A 351 -3.03 5.16 23.13
CA ILE A 351 -3.61 6.47 22.82
C ILE A 351 -2.69 7.53 23.44
N ILE A 352 -2.33 8.54 22.64
CA ILE A 352 -1.32 9.54 23.00
C ILE A 352 -2.00 10.91 23.06
N GLN A 353 -1.79 11.63 24.15
CA GLN A 353 -2.34 12.97 24.40
C GLN A 353 -1.25 13.96 24.82
N GLY A 354 -1.48 15.25 24.59
CA GLY A 354 -0.60 16.32 25.07
C GLY A 354 0.60 16.64 24.15
N LEU A 355 0.70 16.03 22.97
CA LEU A 355 1.70 16.43 21.96
C LEU A 355 1.27 17.73 21.27
N ALA A 356 2.25 18.57 20.92
CA ALA A 356 2.01 19.62 19.93
C ALA A 356 1.88 19.01 18.53
N ILE A 357 0.90 19.47 17.75
CA ILE A 357 0.61 18.90 16.42
C ILE A 357 1.77 19.08 15.44
N ASP A 358 2.53 20.17 15.58
CA ASP A 358 3.69 20.56 14.76
C ASP A 358 5.03 20.05 15.31
N SER A 359 5.01 19.30 16.43
CA SER A 359 6.22 18.65 16.95
C SER A 359 6.63 17.46 16.07
N GLU A 360 7.91 17.08 16.12
CA GLU A 360 8.42 15.91 15.46
C GLU A 360 7.58 14.67 15.78
N SER A 361 7.33 14.39 17.08
CA SER A 361 6.48 13.27 17.51
C SER A 361 5.01 13.45 17.12
N GLY A 362 4.51 14.69 16.97
CA GLY A 362 3.16 15.01 16.52
C GLY A 362 2.90 14.68 15.04
N MET A 363 3.94 14.77 14.21
CA MET A 363 3.88 14.57 12.75
C MET A 363 4.45 13.24 12.28
N ALA A 364 5.22 12.52 13.12
CA ALA A 364 5.91 11.31 12.72
C ALA A 364 4.96 10.20 12.24
N GLU A 365 5.40 9.44 11.24
CA GLU A 365 4.85 8.12 10.94
C GLU A 365 5.53 7.10 11.86
N PHE A 366 4.75 6.31 12.62
CA PHE A 366 5.27 5.31 13.56
C PHE A 366 4.87 3.87 13.24
N PHE A 367 4.01 3.65 12.27
CA PHE A 367 3.59 2.37 11.69
C PHE A 367 3.32 1.27 12.73
N GLY A 368 2.50 1.59 13.72
CA GLY A 368 2.18 0.74 14.88
C GLY A 368 0.81 1.06 15.47
N PRO A 369 0.32 0.28 16.47
CA PRO A 369 -1.04 0.36 16.98
C PRO A 369 -1.22 1.54 17.95
N ALA A 370 -1.16 2.77 17.44
CA ALA A 370 -1.42 3.95 18.25
C ALA A 370 -2.12 5.07 17.45
N THR A 371 -2.70 6.01 18.18
CA THR A 371 -3.20 7.26 17.64
C THR A 371 -2.94 8.43 18.59
N ARG A 372 -2.86 9.63 18.07
CA ARG A 372 -2.63 10.89 18.81
C ARG A 372 -3.90 11.74 18.79
N LEU A 373 -4.24 12.33 19.93
CA LEU A 373 -5.40 13.18 20.05
C LEU A 373 -5.01 14.65 20.13
N PHE A 374 -5.69 15.47 19.33
CA PHE A 374 -5.50 16.91 19.28
C PHE A 374 -6.84 17.63 19.38
N ARG A 375 -6.84 18.89 19.90
CA ARG A 375 -8.03 19.72 20.00
C ARG A 375 -8.00 20.82 18.95
N PHE A 376 -9.16 21.19 18.42
CA PHE A 376 -9.30 22.40 17.59
C PHE A 376 -10.58 23.18 18.00
N SER A 377 -10.58 24.47 17.73
CA SER A 377 -11.73 25.34 18.05
C SER A 377 -12.55 25.69 16.82
N ARG A 378 -11.92 26.05 15.70
CA ARG A 378 -12.57 26.47 14.45
C ARG A 378 -12.14 25.57 13.29
N ASP A 379 -12.98 25.45 12.27
CA ASP A 379 -12.72 24.61 11.10
C ASP A 379 -11.37 24.96 10.42
N GLU A 380 -11.00 26.24 10.38
CA GLU A 380 -9.72 26.68 9.82
C GLU A 380 -8.51 26.15 10.63
N ASP A 381 -8.67 25.98 11.94
CA ASP A 381 -7.64 25.39 12.79
C ASP A 381 -7.51 23.88 12.50
N ALA A 382 -8.64 23.16 12.34
CA ALA A 382 -8.63 21.75 11.97
C ALA A 382 -7.94 21.52 10.61
N ILE A 383 -8.26 22.33 9.60
CA ILE A 383 -7.65 22.28 8.28
C ILE A 383 -6.14 22.52 8.37
N ARG A 384 -5.72 23.60 9.05
CA ARG A 384 -4.31 23.91 9.25
C ARG A 384 -3.58 22.77 9.96
N MET A 385 -4.17 22.22 11.04
CA MET A 385 -3.61 21.09 11.79
C MET A 385 -3.51 19.82 10.95
N ALA A 386 -4.51 19.52 10.15
CA ALA A 386 -4.48 18.39 9.24
C ALA A 386 -3.35 18.52 8.21
N ASN A 387 -3.16 19.71 7.64
CA ASN A 387 -2.20 20.00 6.58
C ASN A 387 -0.76 20.24 7.09
N THR A 388 -0.53 20.32 8.40
CA THR A 388 0.82 20.58 8.99
C THR A 388 1.82 19.48 8.62
N SER A 389 1.38 18.24 8.45
CA SER A 389 2.27 17.13 8.07
C SER A 389 2.82 17.29 6.65
N GLU A 390 4.06 16.87 6.44
CA GLU A 390 4.66 16.74 5.12
C GLU A 390 4.04 15.61 4.28
N PHE A 391 3.22 14.75 4.90
CA PHE A 391 2.46 13.69 4.24
C PHE A 391 1.06 14.17 3.85
N GLY A 392 0.46 13.48 2.88
CA GLY A 392 -0.89 13.74 2.40
C GLY A 392 -1.50 12.54 1.68
N LEU A 393 -1.54 11.36 2.34
CA LEU A 393 -2.08 10.14 1.73
C LEU A 393 -3.59 10.10 1.85
N THR A 394 -4.10 9.95 3.08
CA THR A 394 -5.55 9.88 3.35
C THR A 394 -5.97 10.85 4.44
N ALA A 395 -7.27 11.16 4.50
CA ALA A 395 -7.89 11.91 5.58
C ALA A 395 -9.34 11.45 5.78
N ALA A 396 -9.93 11.76 6.94
CA ALA A 396 -11.36 11.62 7.17
C ALA A 396 -11.94 12.85 7.85
N VAL A 397 -13.19 13.19 7.53
CA VAL A 397 -13.95 14.31 8.16
C VAL A 397 -15.30 13.80 8.63
N TRP A 398 -15.60 13.99 9.91
CA TRP A 398 -16.84 13.58 10.52
C TRP A 398 -17.68 14.80 10.90
N SER A 399 -18.83 14.98 10.25
CA SER A 399 -19.82 16.04 10.50
C SER A 399 -21.20 15.59 10.02
N SER A 400 -22.26 15.98 10.70
CA SER A 400 -23.64 15.80 10.23
C SER A 400 -24.03 16.83 9.16
N ASP A 401 -23.36 17.98 9.11
CA ASP A 401 -23.48 18.98 8.06
C ASP A 401 -22.55 18.64 6.89
N ILE A 402 -23.07 17.98 5.86
CA ILE A 402 -22.31 17.60 4.66
C ILE A 402 -21.71 18.82 3.96
N ALA A 403 -22.40 19.97 3.94
CA ALA A 403 -21.85 21.17 3.33
C ALA A 403 -20.64 21.71 4.10
N ARG A 404 -20.62 21.57 5.45
CA ARG A 404 -19.45 21.86 6.28
C ARG A 404 -18.30 20.90 5.97
N ALA A 405 -18.61 19.61 5.95
CA ALA A 405 -17.60 18.58 5.63
C ALA A 405 -16.94 18.84 4.27
N GLU A 406 -17.72 19.13 3.22
CA GLU A 406 -17.20 19.46 1.88
C GLU A 406 -16.31 20.71 1.90
N ARG A 407 -16.66 21.78 2.62
CA ARG A 407 -15.80 22.97 2.73
C ARG A 407 -14.46 22.67 3.42
N ILE A 408 -14.43 21.72 4.36
CA ILE A 408 -13.18 21.26 4.97
C ILE A 408 -12.39 20.44 3.96
N VAL A 409 -13.02 19.47 3.30
CA VAL A 409 -12.41 18.57 2.31
C VAL A 409 -11.74 19.34 1.18
N GLU A 410 -12.36 20.40 0.63
CA GLU A 410 -11.79 21.24 -0.43
C GLU A 410 -10.43 21.85 -0.08
N GLN A 411 -10.10 21.98 1.22
CA GLN A 411 -8.88 22.59 1.69
C GLN A 411 -7.87 21.58 2.28
N LEU A 412 -8.24 20.28 2.35
CA LEU A 412 -7.34 19.25 2.85
C LEU A 412 -6.36 18.80 1.77
N GLU A 413 -5.10 18.69 2.14
CA GLU A 413 -4.00 18.25 1.28
C GLU A 413 -3.79 16.73 1.44
N ALA A 414 -4.76 15.94 0.99
CA ALA A 414 -4.70 14.48 0.97
C ALA A 414 -5.21 13.94 -0.38
N GLY A 415 -4.69 12.78 -0.78
CA GLY A 415 -5.06 12.16 -2.07
C GLY A 415 -6.38 11.40 -2.03
N VAL A 416 -6.76 10.88 -0.86
CA VAL A 416 -8.03 10.16 -0.62
C VAL A 416 -8.67 10.70 0.65
N ILE A 417 -9.92 11.16 0.57
CA ILE A 417 -10.62 11.73 1.72
C ILE A 417 -11.99 11.10 1.84
N ASN A 418 -12.33 10.65 3.05
CA ASN A 418 -13.63 10.09 3.37
C ASN A 418 -14.45 11.06 4.24
N ILE A 419 -15.71 11.28 3.90
CA ILE A 419 -16.67 11.97 4.76
C ILE A 419 -17.49 10.92 5.50
N ASN A 420 -17.55 11.03 6.84
CA ASN A 420 -18.25 10.11 7.73
C ASN A 420 -17.83 8.64 7.55
N GLY A 421 -16.55 8.43 7.30
CA GLY A 421 -15.93 7.11 7.11
C GLY A 421 -14.57 7.01 7.77
N PRO A 422 -13.93 5.82 7.73
CA PRO A 422 -12.56 5.60 8.21
C PRO A 422 -11.53 6.27 7.28
N THR A 423 -10.26 6.34 7.69
CA THR A 423 -9.18 6.87 6.83
C THR A 423 -8.70 5.85 5.80
N HIS A 424 -9.10 4.61 5.91
CA HIS A 424 -8.78 3.51 4.98
C HIS A 424 -10.03 3.03 4.23
N GLY A 425 -9.91 1.93 3.45
CA GLY A 425 -11.05 1.31 2.76
C GLY A 425 -11.19 1.77 1.32
N ALA A 426 -10.08 2.13 0.67
CA ALA A 426 -10.09 2.39 -0.77
C ALA A 426 -10.57 1.15 -1.53
N GLU A 427 -11.59 1.31 -2.36
CA GLU A 427 -12.07 0.28 -3.27
C GLU A 427 -11.15 0.15 -4.49
N ILE A 428 -11.15 -1.02 -5.10
CA ILE A 428 -10.25 -1.37 -6.21
C ILE A 428 -10.41 -0.49 -7.46
N ASN A 429 -11.57 0.14 -7.62
CA ASN A 429 -11.88 1.06 -8.72
C ASN A 429 -11.50 2.52 -8.43
N MET A 430 -11.09 2.83 -7.19
CA MET A 430 -10.65 4.17 -6.79
C MET A 430 -9.16 4.35 -7.10
N PRO A 431 -8.76 5.46 -7.73
CA PRO A 431 -7.35 5.82 -7.84
C PRO A 431 -6.77 6.11 -6.44
N PHE A 432 -5.90 5.24 -5.96
CA PHE A 432 -5.26 5.36 -4.65
C PHE A 432 -3.89 6.00 -4.76
N GLY A 433 -3.59 6.96 -3.90
CA GLY A 433 -2.29 7.60 -3.81
C GLY A 433 -2.35 8.97 -3.16
N GLY A 434 -1.18 9.46 -2.75
CA GLY A 434 -1.04 10.67 -1.98
C GLY A 434 -0.55 11.89 -2.76
N VAL A 435 -0.54 13.02 -2.06
CA VAL A 435 0.15 14.26 -2.42
C VAL A 435 1.32 14.48 -1.46
N LYS A 436 2.10 15.54 -1.62
CA LYS A 436 3.28 15.84 -0.79
C LYS A 436 4.24 14.64 -0.75
N HIS A 437 4.75 14.29 0.43
CA HIS A 437 5.68 13.18 0.64
C HIS A 437 5.02 11.79 0.63
N SER A 438 3.71 11.69 0.36
CA SER A 438 3.03 10.39 0.26
C SER A 438 3.03 9.81 -1.16
N GLY A 439 3.53 10.54 -2.17
CA GLY A 439 3.64 10.02 -3.54
C GLY A 439 4.15 11.08 -4.51
N ASN A 440 4.36 10.66 -5.76
CA ASN A 440 4.88 11.55 -6.82
C ASN A 440 3.80 11.98 -7.84
N GLY A 441 2.52 11.86 -7.47
CA GLY A 441 1.40 12.18 -8.35
C GLY A 441 0.84 10.97 -9.12
N SER A 442 1.52 9.82 -9.07
CA SER A 442 0.96 8.56 -9.57
C SER A 442 -0.20 8.07 -8.69
N ARG A 443 -0.99 7.14 -9.23
CA ARG A 443 -2.06 6.49 -8.49
C ARG A 443 -2.01 4.98 -8.76
N ASP A 444 -1.94 4.19 -7.69
CA ASP A 444 -2.11 2.75 -7.75
C ASP A 444 -3.61 2.41 -7.79
N ALA A 445 -3.94 1.20 -8.24
CA ALA A 445 -5.31 0.72 -8.42
C ALA A 445 -6.18 1.64 -9.31
N GLY A 446 -7.49 1.45 -9.25
CA GLY A 446 -8.44 2.22 -10.05
C GLY A 446 -8.47 1.87 -11.54
N ILE A 447 -9.48 2.38 -12.21
CA ILE A 447 -9.69 2.13 -13.64
C ILE A 447 -8.60 2.74 -14.54
N HIS A 448 -7.84 3.69 -14.02
CA HIS A 448 -6.74 4.36 -14.73
C HIS A 448 -5.35 3.79 -14.39
N SER A 449 -5.28 2.72 -13.61
CA SER A 449 -3.98 2.15 -13.20
C SER A 449 -3.11 1.76 -14.40
N ILE A 450 -3.71 1.28 -15.49
CA ILE A 450 -2.98 0.91 -16.71
C ILE A 450 -2.21 2.09 -17.34
N ASP A 451 -2.67 3.34 -17.13
CA ASP A 451 -2.01 4.55 -17.63
C ASP A 451 -0.65 4.76 -16.98
N GLN A 452 -0.50 4.31 -15.73
CA GLN A 452 0.76 4.38 -15.00
C GLN A 452 1.80 3.41 -15.58
N TYR A 453 1.33 2.29 -16.14
CA TYR A 453 2.17 1.21 -16.68
C TYR A 453 2.27 1.21 -18.22
N SER A 454 1.86 2.29 -18.87
CA SER A 454 1.92 2.44 -20.33
C SER A 454 2.48 3.80 -20.71
N ASP A 455 2.86 3.94 -21.99
CA ASP A 455 3.22 5.19 -22.62
C ASP A 455 2.28 5.49 -23.78
N ILE A 456 2.35 6.68 -24.34
CA ILE A 456 1.51 7.16 -25.43
C ILE A 456 2.32 7.22 -26.73
N LYS A 457 1.78 6.60 -27.79
CA LYS A 457 2.27 6.74 -29.18
C LYS A 457 1.26 7.51 -30.01
N VAL A 458 1.71 8.53 -30.70
CA VAL A 458 0.90 9.27 -31.66
C VAL A 458 1.27 8.85 -33.08
N VAL A 459 0.29 8.46 -33.87
CA VAL A 459 0.47 8.08 -35.27
C VAL A 459 -0.37 9.02 -36.16
N SER A 460 0.32 9.67 -37.07
CA SER A 460 -0.32 10.51 -38.10
C SER A 460 -0.31 9.80 -39.46
N THR A 461 -1.45 9.64 -40.08
CA THR A 461 -1.61 9.07 -41.41
C THR A 461 -2.09 10.15 -42.36
N PHE A 462 -1.41 10.33 -43.46
CA PHE A 462 -1.80 11.26 -44.52
C PHE A 462 -2.39 10.45 -45.67
N PHE A 463 -3.63 10.76 -46.05
CA PHE A 463 -4.34 10.14 -47.16
C PHE A 463 -4.21 11.03 -48.38
N GLY A 464 -3.71 10.52 -49.47
CA GLY A 464 -3.58 11.28 -50.74
C GLY A 464 -2.24 12.03 -50.86
N ALA A 465 -1.19 11.58 -50.19
CA ALA A 465 0.16 12.02 -50.43
C ALA A 465 0.78 11.24 -51.56
#